data_e927fa1e1feb5b2e6c6c152754431328
#
_entry.id   e927fa1e1feb5b2e6c6c152754431328
#
_cell.length_a   1.000
_cell.length_b   1.000
_cell.length_c   1.000
_cell.angle_alpha   90.00
_cell.angle_beta   90.00
_cell.angle_gamma   90.00
#
_symmetry.space_group_name_H-M   'P 1'
#
loop_
_entity.id
_entity.type
_entity.pdbx_description
1 polymer ?
#
loop_
_entity_poly.entity_id
_entity_poly.type
_entity_poly.pdbx_seq_one_letter_code
_entity_poly.pdbx_strand_id
1 'polypeptide(L)'
;MLKIVKIIDLVMITIPFALCWELYYSYQVYAKFGWKGNWAMIGLFAVLFFLLGKVYDAFWMSLQRISELIYGQVLAAMATDGILYIVICLMARRLCNLLPGIAAIAGQILMASIWAKLAHGWYFNTFQAQPTAVVYDVRHGLEKLINEYGLSKKYDVKMTLNVEECLNDLSLLDGMQSVFISGVHSHERNIILKYCVGQGINVFVIPRVGDVIMSGAQPMHMFHLPMLRVGRYMASPEFLFVKRAMDIVISLVALVILSPVFLITAIAVKSDGGPAFYKQVRLTKDGKQFEILKFRSMRVDAEKDGVARLSTGDKDDRITEVGHIIRACRLDELPQLLNILKGDLSIVGPRPERPEIAAQYCEEMPEFALRLQAKAGLTGYAQVYGKYNTTPYDKLQMDLMYIAHPSLIEDLKIMLATVKILFMPESTEGVAEGQTTAMGDTNK
;
A
#
# COMPACT_ATOMS: atom_id res chain seq x y z
N MET A 1 -19.83 -2.58 20.93
CA MET A 1 -20.19 -3.57 19.91
C MET A 1 -19.07 -3.88 18.93
N LEU A 2 -18.54 -2.93 18.16
CA LEU A 2 -17.46 -3.17 17.18
C LEU A 2 -16.20 -3.83 17.76
N LYS A 3 -15.80 -3.48 19.00
CA LYS A 3 -14.64 -4.11 19.66
C LYS A 3 -14.87 -5.60 19.93
N ILE A 4 -16.10 -5.98 20.31
CA ILE A 4 -16.46 -7.38 20.59
C ILE A 4 -16.39 -8.21 19.32
N VAL A 5 -16.91 -7.73 18.21
CA VAL A 5 -16.86 -8.44 16.90
C VAL A 5 -15.42 -8.69 16.46
N LYS A 6 -14.50 -7.72 16.69
CA LYS A 6 -13.06 -7.90 16.42
C LYS A 6 -12.39 -8.90 17.36
N ILE A 7 -12.83 -8.98 18.63
CA ILE A 7 -12.33 -9.99 19.58
C ILE A 7 -12.80 -11.39 19.17
N ILE A 8 -14.06 -11.52 18.73
CA ILE A 8 -14.58 -12.79 18.22
C ILE A 8 -13.76 -13.28 17.04
N ASP A 9 -13.43 -12.38 16.09
CA ASP A 9 -12.54 -12.69 14.97
C ASP A 9 -11.18 -13.23 15.42
N LEU A 10 -10.54 -12.47 16.32
CA LEU A 10 -9.23 -12.86 16.88
C LEU A 10 -9.27 -14.27 17.49
N VAL A 11 -10.33 -14.58 18.25
CA VAL A 11 -10.52 -15.91 18.83
C VAL A 11 -10.75 -16.97 17.75
N MET A 12 -11.65 -16.72 16.78
CA MET A 12 -11.97 -17.67 15.72
C MET A 12 -10.74 -18.04 14.88
N ILE A 13 -9.93 -17.06 14.49
CA ILE A 13 -8.71 -17.31 13.70
C ILE A 13 -7.60 -17.98 14.54
N THR A 14 -7.58 -17.76 15.86
CA THR A 14 -6.61 -18.38 16.74
C THR A 14 -6.91 -19.87 16.98
N ILE A 15 -8.17 -20.30 16.94
CA ILE A 15 -8.56 -21.70 17.24
C ILE A 15 -7.82 -22.73 16.36
N PRO A 16 -7.76 -22.64 15.02
CA PRO A 16 -7.06 -23.63 14.20
C PRO A 16 -5.57 -23.74 14.54
N PHE A 17 -4.90 -22.61 14.82
CA PHE A 17 -3.50 -22.62 15.27
C PHE A 17 -3.39 -23.29 16.65
N ALA A 18 -4.26 -22.95 17.61
CA ALA A 18 -4.26 -23.53 18.94
C ALA A 18 -4.42 -25.06 18.92
N LEU A 19 -5.35 -25.55 18.08
CA LEU A 19 -5.53 -27.00 17.86
C LEU A 19 -4.29 -27.64 17.27
N CYS A 20 -3.70 -27.02 16.24
CA CYS A 20 -2.48 -27.53 15.63
C CYS A 20 -1.29 -27.54 16.60
N TRP A 21 -1.16 -26.50 17.43
CA TRP A 21 -0.14 -26.43 18.48
C TRP A 21 -0.32 -27.52 19.52
N GLU A 22 -1.49 -27.63 20.15
CA GLU A 22 -1.76 -28.58 21.23
C GLU A 22 -1.71 -30.04 20.76
N LEU A 23 -2.23 -30.35 19.56
CA LEU A 23 -2.31 -31.72 19.06
C LEU A 23 -1.01 -32.19 18.42
N TYR A 24 -0.15 -31.28 17.98
CA TYR A 24 1.03 -31.71 17.21
C TYR A 24 2.32 -30.98 17.62
N TYR A 25 2.43 -29.66 17.44
CA TYR A 25 3.72 -28.97 17.57
C TYR A 25 4.24 -28.88 19.00
N SER A 26 3.38 -28.86 20.01
CA SER A 26 3.79 -28.87 21.43
C SER A 26 4.62 -30.10 21.81
N TYR A 27 4.42 -31.21 21.11
CA TYR A 27 5.19 -32.46 21.31
C TYR A 27 6.50 -32.51 20.51
N GLN A 28 6.70 -31.60 19.55
CA GLN A 28 7.90 -31.57 18.69
C GLN A 28 9.04 -30.70 19.27
N VAL A 29 8.73 -29.79 20.18
CA VAL A 29 9.73 -28.91 20.79
C VAL A 29 10.65 -29.69 21.71
N TYR A 30 11.96 -29.31 21.70
CA TYR A 30 13.00 -30.00 22.45
C TYR A 30 12.72 -30.00 23.98
N ALA A 31 12.36 -28.85 24.51
CA ALA A 31 11.90 -28.73 25.92
C ALA A 31 10.38 -28.55 25.92
N LYS A 32 9.67 -29.59 26.41
CA LYS A 32 8.20 -29.55 26.48
C LYS A 32 7.75 -28.40 27.36
N PHE A 33 6.81 -27.62 26.87
CA PHE A 33 6.17 -26.59 27.68
C PHE A 33 5.18 -27.19 28.69
N GLY A 34 5.14 -26.60 29.89
CA GLY A 34 4.01 -26.79 30.79
C GLY A 34 2.78 -26.01 30.28
N TRP A 35 1.65 -26.19 30.94
CA TRP A 35 0.37 -25.57 30.59
C TRP A 35 0.47 -24.07 30.31
N LYS A 36 1.20 -23.30 31.12
CA LYS A 36 1.41 -21.86 30.94
C LYS A 36 2.17 -21.52 29.65
N GLY A 37 3.15 -22.36 29.27
CA GLY A 37 3.93 -22.15 28.06
C GLY A 37 3.13 -22.39 26.78
N ASN A 38 2.23 -23.37 26.76
CA ASN A 38 1.32 -23.61 25.64
C ASN A 38 0.39 -22.41 25.42
N TRP A 39 -0.21 -21.88 26.48
CA TRP A 39 -1.03 -20.68 26.40
C TRP A 39 -0.24 -19.44 25.98
N ALA A 40 1.04 -19.35 26.35
CA ALA A 40 1.90 -18.26 25.88
C ALA A 40 2.10 -18.30 24.34
N MET A 41 2.25 -19.50 23.76
CA MET A 41 2.37 -19.65 22.29
C MET A 41 1.06 -19.28 21.56
N ILE A 42 -0.08 -19.72 22.11
CA ILE A 42 -1.40 -19.34 21.57
C ILE A 42 -1.62 -17.82 21.68
N GLY A 43 -1.26 -17.25 22.83
CA GLY A 43 -1.32 -15.81 23.05
C GLY A 43 -0.38 -15.02 22.11
N LEU A 44 0.81 -15.54 21.84
CA LEU A 44 1.76 -14.95 20.91
C LEU A 44 1.18 -14.92 19.47
N PHE A 45 0.53 -16.02 19.05
CA PHE A 45 -0.20 -16.04 17.77
C PHE A 45 -1.26 -14.94 17.74
N ALA A 46 -2.11 -14.84 18.76
CA ALA A 46 -3.18 -13.84 18.79
C ALA A 46 -2.64 -12.39 18.73
N VAL A 47 -1.53 -12.11 19.44
CA VAL A 47 -0.89 -10.79 19.40
C VAL A 47 -0.31 -10.49 18.02
N LEU A 48 0.44 -11.43 17.44
CA LEU A 48 1.02 -11.25 16.11
C LEU A 48 -0.05 -11.11 15.04
N PHE A 49 -1.08 -11.96 15.06
CA PHE A 49 -2.22 -11.85 14.13
C PHE A 49 -2.93 -10.50 14.27
N PHE A 50 -3.15 -10.01 15.49
CA PHE A 50 -3.76 -8.69 15.70
C PHE A 50 -2.90 -7.55 15.14
N LEU A 51 -1.57 -7.60 15.34
CA LEU A 51 -0.66 -6.58 14.81
C LEU A 51 -0.61 -6.61 13.28
N LEU A 52 -0.42 -7.78 12.68
CA LEU A 52 -0.40 -7.95 11.23
C LEU A 52 -1.78 -7.70 10.62
N GLY A 53 -2.85 -8.10 11.29
CA GLY A 53 -4.22 -7.82 10.87
C GLY A 53 -4.54 -6.33 10.78
N LYS A 54 -3.94 -5.50 11.65
CA LYS A 54 -4.03 -4.03 11.51
C LYS A 54 -3.29 -3.52 10.27
N VAL A 55 -2.18 -4.13 9.92
CA VAL A 55 -1.40 -3.74 8.72
C VAL A 55 -2.11 -4.12 7.43
N TYR A 56 -2.77 -5.28 7.42
CA TYR A 56 -3.51 -5.78 6.26
C TYR A 56 -4.97 -5.34 6.22
N ASP A 57 -5.38 -4.42 7.11
CA ASP A 57 -6.75 -3.90 7.23
C ASP A 57 -7.81 -4.99 7.48
N ALA A 58 -7.39 -6.12 8.07
CA ALA A 58 -8.20 -7.31 8.30
C ALA A 58 -9.46 -7.08 9.16
N PHE A 59 -9.56 -5.92 9.83
CA PHE A 59 -10.65 -5.58 10.76
C PHE A 59 -11.54 -4.43 10.24
N TRP A 60 -11.37 -3.96 8.99
CA TRP A 60 -12.07 -2.79 8.45
C TRP A 60 -13.34 -3.16 7.68
N MET A 61 -14.23 -3.90 8.35
CA MET A 61 -15.46 -4.43 7.77
C MET A 61 -16.42 -3.39 7.17
N SER A 62 -16.28 -2.10 7.57
CA SER A 62 -17.14 -1.01 7.09
C SER A 62 -16.64 -0.33 5.80
N LEU A 63 -15.40 -0.58 5.39
CA LEU A 63 -14.76 0.10 4.26
C LEU A 63 -14.29 -0.86 3.17
N GLN A 64 -14.26 -2.15 3.45
CA GLN A 64 -13.77 -3.17 2.52
C GLN A 64 -14.88 -4.07 2.04
N ARG A 65 -14.73 -4.59 0.81
CA ARG A 65 -15.55 -5.68 0.30
C ARG A 65 -15.25 -6.97 1.08
N ILE A 66 -16.22 -7.88 1.12
CA ILE A 66 -16.05 -9.17 1.84
C ILE A 66 -14.80 -9.93 1.36
N SER A 67 -14.53 -9.94 0.06
CA SER A 67 -13.36 -10.58 -0.53
C SER A 67 -12.05 -9.95 -0.05
N GLU A 68 -11.96 -8.63 0.02
CA GLU A 68 -10.78 -7.90 0.49
C GLU A 68 -10.54 -8.13 1.98
N LEU A 69 -11.62 -8.20 2.76
CA LEU A 69 -11.57 -8.50 4.19
C LEU A 69 -11.03 -9.91 4.45
N ILE A 70 -11.58 -10.93 3.75
CA ILE A 70 -11.07 -12.33 3.84
C ILE A 70 -9.60 -12.36 3.44
N TYR A 71 -9.25 -11.71 2.34
CA TYR A 71 -7.89 -11.69 1.83
C TYR A 71 -6.90 -11.06 2.84
N GLY A 72 -7.27 -9.94 3.44
CA GLY A 72 -6.46 -9.31 4.49
C GLY A 72 -6.24 -10.21 5.71
N GLN A 73 -7.28 -10.93 6.15
CA GLN A 73 -7.18 -11.88 7.26
C GLN A 73 -6.31 -13.10 6.94
N VAL A 74 -6.49 -13.67 5.74
CA VAL A 74 -5.71 -14.82 5.29
C VAL A 74 -4.22 -14.47 5.21
N LEU A 75 -3.88 -13.31 4.65
CA LEU A 75 -2.49 -12.86 4.61
C LEU A 75 -1.89 -12.62 6.01
N ALA A 76 -2.66 -12.01 6.91
CA ALA A 76 -2.22 -11.80 8.28
C ALA A 76 -1.98 -13.14 9.01
N ALA A 77 -2.88 -14.12 8.81
CA ALA A 77 -2.76 -15.45 9.39
C ALA A 77 -1.56 -16.20 8.81
N MET A 78 -1.41 -16.24 7.48
CA MET A 78 -0.27 -16.90 6.82
C MET A 78 1.08 -16.31 7.25
N ALA A 79 1.17 -14.97 7.36
CA ALA A 79 2.39 -14.31 7.84
C ALA A 79 2.69 -14.66 9.30
N THR A 80 1.65 -14.71 10.14
CA THR A 80 1.76 -15.11 11.56
C THR A 80 2.23 -16.55 11.68
N ASP A 81 1.58 -17.47 10.96
CA ASP A 81 1.94 -18.89 10.97
C ASP A 81 3.35 -19.11 10.44
N GLY A 82 3.76 -18.40 9.40
CA GLY A 82 5.12 -18.47 8.88
C GLY A 82 6.18 -18.05 9.90
N ILE A 83 5.94 -16.94 10.60
CA ILE A 83 6.83 -16.48 11.69
C ILE A 83 6.89 -17.53 12.81
N LEU A 84 5.73 -18.01 13.25
CA LEU A 84 5.68 -18.99 14.35
C LEU A 84 6.22 -20.35 13.95
N TYR A 85 6.06 -20.77 12.70
CA TYR A 85 6.67 -22.01 12.20
C TYR A 85 8.21 -21.95 12.30
N ILE A 86 8.82 -20.80 11.94
CA ILE A 86 10.26 -20.62 12.12
C ILE A 86 10.64 -20.73 13.59
N VAL A 87 9.89 -20.08 14.49
CA VAL A 87 10.11 -20.16 15.95
C VAL A 87 9.98 -21.61 16.44
N ILE A 88 8.97 -22.33 15.98
CA ILE A 88 8.73 -23.75 16.33
C ILE A 88 9.91 -24.62 15.86
N CYS A 89 10.39 -24.45 14.63
CA CYS A 89 11.55 -25.20 14.12
C CYS A 89 12.83 -24.89 14.91
N LEU A 90 13.06 -23.64 15.30
CA LEU A 90 14.19 -23.26 16.15
C LEU A 90 14.09 -23.93 17.55
N MET A 91 12.90 -23.96 18.14
CA MET A 91 12.65 -24.61 19.43
C MET A 91 12.74 -26.14 19.34
N ALA A 92 12.34 -26.72 18.22
CA ALA A 92 12.46 -28.15 17.96
C ALA A 92 13.87 -28.58 17.56
N ARG A 93 14.76 -27.63 17.22
CA ARG A 93 16.11 -27.84 16.67
C ARG A 93 16.14 -28.72 15.41
N ARG A 94 15.04 -28.73 14.67
CA ARG A 94 14.87 -29.49 13.41
C ARG A 94 13.74 -28.86 12.61
N LEU A 95 13.71 -29.16 11.32
CA LEU A 95 12.56 -28.82 10.47
C LEU A 95 11.37 -29.68 10.86
N CYS A 96 10.28 -29.05 11.26
CA CYS A 96 9.04 -29.74 11.62
C CYS A 96 8.21 -30.05 10.35
N ASN A 97 7.29 -31.02 10.44
CA ASN A 97 6.38 -31.29 9.33
C ASN A 97 5.45 -30.11 9.09
N LEU A 98 5.30 -29.70 7.84
CA LEU A 98 4.47 -28.57 7.42
C LEU A 98 2.97 -28.89 7.34
N LEU A 99 2.61 -30.18 7.15
CA LEU A 99 1.21 -30.58 6.92
C LEU A 99 0.23 -30.09 7.98
N PRO A 100 0.54 -30.19 9.32
CA PRO A 100 -0.36 -29.66 10.34
C PRO A 100 -0.53 -28.12 10.25
N GLY A 101 0.54 -27.40 9.90
CA GLY A 101 0.48 -25.96 9.66
C GLY A 101 -0.40 -25.60 8.46
N ILE A 102 -0.30 -26.35 7.36
CA ILE A 102 -1.17 -26.18 6.19
C ILE A 102 -2.64 -26.46 6.56
N ALA A 103 -2.90 -27.47 7.39
CA ALA A 103 -4.25 -27.76 7.90
C ALA A 103 -4.79 -26.62 8.77
N ALA A 104 -3.92 -26.01 9.62
CA ALA A 104 -4.29 -24.84 10.41
C ALA A 104 -4.66 -23.64 9.51
N ILE A 105 -3.85 -23.34 8.48
CA ILE A 105 -4.13 -22.29 7.51
C ILE A 105 -5.47 -22.54 6.79
N ALA A 106 -5.76 -23.78 6.37
CA ALA A 106 -7.04 -24.11 5.76
C ALA A 106 -8.23 -23.86 6.71
N GLY A 107 -8.08 -24.23 7.97
CA GLY A 107 -9.06 -23.90 9.02
C GLY A 107 -9.24 -22.39 9.22
N GLN A 108 -8.16 -21.64 9.21
CA GLN A 108 -8.20 -20.18 9.34
C GLN A 108 -8.88 -19.50 8.14
N ILE A 109 -8.64 -19.96 6.91
CA ILE A 109 -9.34 -19.49 5.71
C ILE A 109 -10.84 -19.70 5.84
N LEU A 110 -11.25 -20.87 6.33
CA LEU A 110 -12.67 -21.18 6.58
C LEU A 110 -13.26 -20.23 7.64
N MET A 111 -12.58 -20.07 8.78
CA MET A 111 -13.02 -19.17 9.85
C MET A 111 -13.09 -17.71 9.43
N ALA A 112 -12.08 -17.22 8.68
CA ALA A 112 -12.06 -15.89 8.09
C ALA A 112 -13.25 -15.67 7.14
N SER A 113 -13.56 -16.66 6.31
CA SER A 113 -14.68 -16.60 5.35
C SER A 113 -16.04 -16.56 6.05
N ILE A 114 -16.21 -17.35 7.10
CA ILE A 114 -17.42 -17.36 7.93
C ILE A 114 -17.57 -16.03 8.64
N TRP A 115 -16.54 -15.61 9.36
CA TRP A 115 -16.59 -14.37 10.13
C TRP A 115 -16.81 -13.15 9.23
N ALA A 116 -16.09 -13.02 8.11
CA ALA A 116 -16.23 -11.88 7.22
C ALA A 116 -17.65 -11.72 6.70
N LYS A 117 -18.31 -12.83 6.31
CA LYS A 117 -19.73 -12.80 5.86
C LYS A 117 -20.67 -12.39 7.01
N LEU A 118 -20.49 -13.00 8.18
CA LEU A 118 -21.36 -12.72 9.33
C LEU A 118 -21.16 -11.29 9.86
N ALA A 119 -19.91 -10.87 10.03
CA ALA A 119 -19.57 -9.54 10.53
C ALA A 119 -20.00 -8.42 9.57
N HIS A 120 -19.80 -8.60 8.27
CA HIS A 120 -20.23 -7.65 7.25
C HIS A 120 -21.77 -7.56 7.22
N GLY A 121 -22.49 -8.69 7.21
CA GLY A 121 -23.94 -8.71 7.27
C GLY A 121 -24.48 -8.05 8.54
N TRP A 122 -23.93 -8.43 9.70
CA TRP A 122 -24.28 -7.81 10.98
C TRP A 122 -24.04 -6.30 10.99
N TYR A 123 -22.90 -5.83 10.46
CA TYR A 123 -22.56 -4.40 10.46
C TYR A 123 -23.60 -3.60 9.68
N PHE A 124 -23.88 -3.98 8.44
CA PHE A 124 -24.81 -3.23 7.58
C PHE A 124 -26.29 -3.42 7.92
N ASN A 125 -26.64 -4.45 8.69
CA ASN A 125 -27.98 -4.59 9.26
C ASN A 125 -28.17 -3.75 10.54
N THR A 126 -27.07 -3.49 11.28
CA THR A 126 -27.11 -2.76 12.55
C THR A 126 -26.92 -1.26 12.37
N PHE A 127 -26.03 -0.87 11.48
CA PHE A 127 -25.70 0.53 11.23
C PHE A 127 -26.28 1.00 9.91
N GLN A 128 -27.12 2.02 9.97
CA GLN A 128 -27.67 2.65 8.77
C GLN A 128 -26.59 3.39 7.99
N ALA A 129 -26.79 3.52 6.69
CA ALA A 129 -25.91 4.32 5.84
C ALA A 129 -25.93 5.79 6.31
N GLN A 130 -24.77 6.41 6.33
CA GLN A 130 -24.60 7.79 6.78
C GLN A 130 -25.08 8.74 5.67
N PRO A 131 -26.05 9.63 5.94
CA PRO A 131 -26.40 10.68 5.00
C PRO A 131 -25.16 11.53 4.72
N THR A 132 -24.82 11.63 3.44
CA THR A 132 -23.54 12.18 2.98
C THR A 132 -23.77 13.21 1.90
N ALA A 133 -23.02 14.33 1.95
CA ALA A 133 -22.93 15.29 0.86
C ALA A 133 -21.54 15.23 0.21
N VAL A 134 -21.48 15.48 -1.08
CA VAL A 134 -20.25 15.67 -1.85
C VAL A 134 -20.18 17.12 -2.30
N VAL A 135 -19.13 17.83 -1.88
CA VAL A 135 -18.86 19.20 -2.34
C VAL A 135 -17.65 19.18 -3.28
N TYR A 136 -17.84 19.70 -4.47
CA TYR A 136 -16.80 19.69 -5.50
C TYR A 136 -16.59 21.07 -6.13
N ASP A 137 -15.42 21.28 -6.71
CA ASP A 137 -15.09 22.41 -7.56
C ASP A 137 -14.49 21.87 -8.87
N VAL A 138 -13.19 21.81 -9.01
CA VAL A 138 -12.49 21.37 -10.23
C VAL A 138 -12.58 19.87 -10.48
N ARG A 139 -12.73 19.07 -9.40
CA ARG A 139 -12.68 17.59 -9.48
C ARG A 139 -14.04 16.97 -9.23
N HIS A 140 -14.66 16.49 -10.29
CA HIS A 140 -15.97 15.82 -10.29
C HIS A 140 -15.88 14.29 -10.10
N GLY A 141 -17.01 13.64 -9.88
CA GLY A 141 -17.18 12.19 -9.99
C GLY A 141 -16.85 11.39 -8.74
N LEU A 142 -16.66 12.03 -7.58
CA LEU A 142 -16.37 11.30 -6.33
C LEU A 142 -17.54 10.40 -5.90
N GLU A 143 -18.80 10.79 -6.18
CA GLU A 143 -19.98 9.96 -5.92
C GLU A 143 -19.96 8.66 -6.74
N LYS A 144 -19.46 8.70 -7.98
CA LYS A 144 -19.29 7.50 -8.81
C LYS A 144 -18.25 6.56 -8.19
N LEU A 145 -17.13 7.10 -7.71
CA LEU A 145 -16.11 6.31 -7.02
C LEU A 145 -16.66 5.66 -5.75
N ILE A 146 -17.47 6.38 -4.94
CA ILE A 146 -18.10 5.80 -3.75
C ILE A 146 -18.95 4.57 -4.14
N ASN A 147 -19.67 4.63 -5.24
CA ASN A 147 -20.48 3.52 -5.74
C ASN A 147 -19.62 2.37 -6.30
N GLU A 148 -18.64 2.67 -7.14
CA GLU A 148 -17.73 1.69 -7.75
C GLU A 148 -16.95 0.89 -6.72
N TYR A 149 -16.51 1.54 -5.63
CA TYR A 149 -15.82 0.88 -4.53
C TYR A 149 -16.77 0.18 -3.54
N GLY A 150 -18.09 0.20 -3.79
CA GLY A 150 -19.09 -0.47 -2.96
C GLY A 150 -19.33 0.20 -1.60
N LEU A 151 -18.94 1.47 -1.46
CA LEU A 151 -19.08 2.25 -0.24
C LEU A 151 -20.46 2.89 -0.06
N SER A 152 -21.35 2.76 -1.04
CA SER A 152 -22.76 3.26 -0.98
C SER A 152 -23.57 2.68 0.18
N LYS A 153 -23.23 1.47 0.66
CA LYS A 153 -23.85 0.89 1.86
C LYS A 153 -23.47 1.62 3.14
N LYS A 154 -22.35 2.36 3.15
CA LYS A 154 -21.87 3.13 4.30
C LYS A 154 -22.18 4.60 4.16
N TYR A 155 -22.01 5.16 2.97
CA TYR A 155 -22.19 6.57 2.65
C TYR A 155 -23.34 6.70 1.65
N ASP A 156 -24.50 7.16 2.14
CA ASP A 156 -25.67 7.43 1.33
C ASP A 156 -25.59 8.87 0.79
N VAL A 157 -25.08 9.02 -0.42
CA VAL A 157 -24.89 10.33 -1.04
C VAL A 157 -26.28 10.93 -1.37
N LYS A 158 -26.72 11.87 -0.53
CA LYS A 158 -28.00 12.57 -0.67
C LYS A 158 -27.93 13.73 -1.66
N MET A 159 -26.78 14.40 -1.72
CA MET A 159 -26.59 15.55 -2.59
C MET A 159 -25.13 15.68 -3.03
N THR A 160 -24.99 16.28 -4.21
CA THR A 160 -23.69 16.68 -4.78
C THR A 160 -23.80 18.15 -5.13
N LEU A 161 -23.01 18.99 -4.47
CA LEU A 161 -23.10 20.44 -4.55
C LEU A 161 -21.82 21.02 -5.17
N ASN A 162 -21.96 22.04 -6.00
CA ASN A 162 -20.83 22.88 -6.34
C ASN A 162 -20.42 23.73 -5.12
N VAL A 163 -19.15 24.08 -5.04
CA VAL A 163 -18.61 24.88 -3.92
C VAL A 163 -19.31 26.22 -3.76
N GLU A 164 -19.66 26.90 -4.86
CA GLU A 164 -20.35 28.20 -4.83
C GLU A 164 -21.76 28.05 -4.24
N GLU A 165 -22.52 27.02 -4.64
CA GLU A 165 -23.84 26.74 -4.07
C GLU A 165 -23.76 26.44 -2.57
N CYS A 166 -22.75 25.65 -2.16
CA CYS A 166 -22.53 25.30 -0.77
C CYS A 166 -22.15 26.53 0.07
N LEU A 167 -21.36 27.47 -0.46
CA LEU A 167 -20.95 28.69 0.25
C LEU A 167 -22.08 29.71 0.38
N ASN A 168 -22.98 29.77 -0.59
CA ASN A 168 -24.16 30.63 -0.55
C ASN A 168 -25.13 30.23 0.57
N ASP A 169 -25.23 28.92 0.84
CA ASP A 169 -26.07 28.40 1.91
C ASP A 169 -25.44 27.16 2.55
N LEU A 170 -24.68 27.34 3.62
CA LEU A 170 -24.06 26.26 4.36
C LEU A 170 -25.08 25.37 5.10
N SER A 171 -26.31 25.85 5.33
CA SER A 171 -27.35 25.06 5.99
C SER A 171 -27.81 23.85 5.16
N LEU A 172 -27.49 23.81 3.86
CA LEU A 172 -27.69 22.63 3.01
C LEU A 172 -26.94 21.39 3.54
N LEU A 173 -25.88 21.58 4.33
CA LEU A 173 -25.14 20.50 4.95
C LEU A 173 -25.76 20.02 6.27
N ASP A 174 -26.78 20.68 6.78
CA ASP A 174 -27.43 20.30 8.04
C ASP A 174 -28.10 18.93 7.91
N GLY A 175 -27.95 18.13 8.97
CA GLY A 175 -28.44 16.74 8.97
C GLY A 175 -27.53 15.75 8.25
N MET A 176 -26.46 16.19 7.58
CA MET A 176 -25.45 15.27 7.05
C MET A 176 -24.55 14.76 8.18
N GLN A 177 -24.16 13.48 8.10
CA GLN A 177 -23.20 12.89 9.02
C GLN A 177 -21.76 12.93 8.46
N SER A 178 -21.66 12.98 7.14
CA SER A 178 -20.36 13.01 6.44
C SER A 178 -20.42 13.96 5.25
N VAL A 179 -19.30 14.66 5.02
CA VAL A 179 -19.11 15.54 3.85
C VAL A 179 -17.79 15.18 3.20
N PHE A 180 -17.82 14.92 1.90
CA PHE A 180 -16.60 14.72 1.08
C PHE A 180 -16.34 15.99 0.28
N ILE A 181 -15.09 16.51 0.38
CA ILE A 181 -14.67 17.72 -0.32
C ILE A 181 -13.62 17.34 -1.36
N SER A 182 -13.88 17.65 -2.63
CA SER A 182 -13.03 17.28 -3.77
C SER A 182 -12.66 18.48 -4.63
N GLY A 183 -11.36 18.76 -4.76
CA GLY A 183 -10.83 19.79 -5.65
C GLY A 183 -11.09 21.23 -5.23
N VAL A 184 -11.65 21.48 -4.04
CA VAL A 184 -12.01 22.81 -3.53
C VAL A 184 -10.78 23.59 -3.09
N HIS A 185 -10.72 24.90 -3.39
CA HIS A 185 -9.64 25.78 -2.99
C HIS A 185 -9.57 25.98 -1.47
N SER A 186 -8.39 26.30 -0.96
CA SER A 186 -8.13 26.31 0.50
C SER A 186 -9.00 27.32 1.27
N HIS A 187 -9.33 28.45 0.66
CA HIS A 187 -10.15 29.49 1.31
C HIS A 187 -11.58 28.98 1.54
N GLU A 188 -12.24 28.57 0.48
CA GLU A 188 -13.62 28.05 0.47
C GLU A 188 -13.74 26.80 1.32
N ARG A 189 -12.79 25.87 1.16
CA ARG A 189 -12.72 24.65 1.94
C ARG A 189 -12.63 24.93 3.45
N ASN A 190 -11.83 25.93 3.88
CA ASN A 190 -11.73 26.27 5.28
C ASN A 190 -13.03 26.80 5.88
N ILE A 191 -13.86 27.49 5.08
CA ILE A 191 -15.20 27.94 5.51
C ILE A 191 -16.09 26.72 5.75
N ILE A 192 -16.19 25.83 4.76
CA ILE A 192 -16.99 24.61 4.84
C ILE A 192 -16.51 23.71 6.00
N LEU A 193 -15.20 23.54 6.14
CA LEU A 193 -14.62 22.69 7.18
C LEU A 193 -14.96 23.21 8.58
N LYS A 194 -14.83 24.51 8.81
CA LYS A 194 -15.18 25.13 10.11
C LYS A 194 -16.65 24.95 10.43
N TYR A 195 -17.53 25.14 9.44
CA TYR A 195 -18.96 24.93 9.60
C TYR A 195 -19.25 23.48 9.99
N CYS A 196 -18.76 22.51 9.20
CA CYS A 196 -18.99 21.09 9.45
C CYS A 196 -18.47 20.63 10.83
N VAL A 197 -17.24 21.07 11.21
CA VAL A 197 -16.69 20.76 12.53
C VAL A 197 -17.56 21.37 13.64
N GLY A 198 -18.07 22.58 13.46
CA GLY A 198 -18.98 23.22 14.41
C GLY A 198 -20.29 22.47 14.57
N GLN A 199 -20.80 21.85 13.52
CA GLN A 199 -22.02 21.03 13.52
C GLN A 199 -21.79 19.55 13.87
N GLY A 200 -20.53 19.14 14.14
CA GLY A 200 -20.19 17.74 14.44
C GLY A 200 -20.26 16.80 13.22
N ILE A 201 -20.18 17.34 12.01
CA ILE A 201 -20.18 16.60 10.74
C ILE A 201 -18.76 16.12 10.44
N ASN A 202 -18.60 14.85 10.08
CA ASN A 202 -17.30 14.30 9.66
C ASN A 202 -16.93 14.78 8.26
N VAL A 203 -15.72 15.33 8.09
CA VAL A 203 -15.28 15.83 6.79
C VAL A 203 -14.14 14.99 6.26
N PHE A 204 -14.28 14.54 5.01
CA PHE A 204 -13.24 13.85 4.24
C PHE A 204 -12.76 14.78 3.14
N VAL A 205 -11.49 15.11 3.14
CA VAL A 205 -10.91 16.05 2.17
C VAL A 205 -9.90 15.33 1.29
N ILE A 206 -10.03 15.47 -0.03
CA ILE A 206 -8.93 15.15 -0.93
C ILE A 206 -7.93 16.31 -0.84
N PRO A 207 -6.73 16.10 -0.22
CA PRO A 207 -5.80 17.19 0.05
C PRO A 207 -5.20 17.71 -1.26
N ARG A 208 -4.84 18.98 -1.29
CA ARG A 208 -3.94 19.54 -2.32
C ARG A 208 -2.48 19.39 -1.87
N VAL A 209 -1.53 19.57 -2.79
CA VAL A 209 -0.09 19.47 -2.50
C VAL A 209 0.31 20.34 -1.31
N GLY A 210 -0.20 21.58 -1.22
CA GLY A 210 0.05 22.47 -0.09
C GLY A 210 -0.44 21.91 1.25
N ASP A 211 -1.59 21.23 1.27
CA ASP A 211 -2.14 20.63 2.49
C ASP A 211 -1.27 19.46 2.96
N VAL A 212 -0.80 18.65 2.02
CA VAL A 212 0.11 17.52 2.33
C VAL A 212 1.42 18.06 2.91
N ILE A 213 1.99 19.12 2.32
CA ILE A 213 3.19 19.78 2.87
C ILE A 213 2.94 20.30 4.28
N MET A 214 1.80 20.97 4.49
CA MET A 214 1.42 21.50 5.80
C MET A 214 1.16 20.42 6.85
N SER A 215 0.69 19.23 6.44
CA SER A 215 0.49 18.10 7.36
C SER A 215 1.78 17.61 8.02
N GLY A 216 2.93 17.75 7.33
CA GLY A 216 4.26 17.43 7.85
C GLY A 216 4.91 18.59 8.62
N ALA A 217 4.22 19.70 8.83
CA ALA A 217 4.76 20.87 9.52
C ALA A 217 4.98 20.58 11.02
N GLN A 218 6.09 21.08 11.55
CA GLN A 218 6.41 20.95 12.97
C GLN A 218 5.83 22.14 13.74
N PRO A 219 4.97 21.90 14.75
CA PRO A 219 4.49 22.99 15.60
C PRO A 219 5.62 23.52 16.46
N MET A 220 5.72 24.83 16.55
CA MET A 220 6.71 25.54 17.38
C MET A 220 6.12 26.82 17.94
N HIS A 221 6.74 27.34 18.98
CA HIS A 221 6.39 28.62 19.58
C HIS A 221 7.56 29.58 19.43
N MET A 222 7.33 30.69 18.77
CA MET A 222 8.28 31.80 18.67
C MET A 222 7.53 33.13 18.89
N PHE A 223 8.17 34.08 19.57
CA PHE A 223 7.59 35.42 19.82
C PHE A 223 6.22 35.37 20.53
N HIS A 224 6.00 34.38 21.40
CA HIS A 224 4.70 34.09 22.04
C HIS A 224 3.55 33.77 21.08
N LEU A 225 3.88 33.39 19.84
CA LEU A 225 2.92 33.00 18.82
C LEU A 225 3.08 31.53 18.47
N PRO A 226 1.97 30.81 18.21
CA PRO A 226 2.01 29.49 17.64
C PRO A 226 2.43 29.59 16.16
N MET A 227 3.46 28.84 15.77
CA MET A 227 3.97 28.79 14.40
C MET A 227 4.07 27.36 13.90
N LEU A 228 3.98 27.19 12.60
CA LEU A 228 4.24 25.94 11.93
C LEU A 228 5.52 26.09 11.10
N ARG A 229 6.54 25.30 11.44
CA ARG A 229 7.76 25.23 10.63
C ARG A 229 7.56 24.22 9.51
N VAL A 230 7.54 24.72 8.28
CA VAL A 230 7.54 23.91 7.06
C VAL A 230 8.95 23.91 6.50
N GLY A 231 9.45 22.76 6.15
CA GLY A 231 10.78 22.63 5.58
C GLY A 231 10.84 21.47 4.58
N ARG A 232 11.99 21.36 3.90
CA ARG A 232 12.28 20.23 3.06
C ARG A 232 12.34 18.95 3.91
N TYR A 233 12.09 17.76 3.36
CA TYR A 233 12.10 16.44 4.03
C TYR A 233 13.00 16.39 5.28
N MET A 234 12.38 16.32 6.44
CA MET A 234 13.06 16.49 7.74
C MET A 234 13.18 15.16 8.49
N ALA A 235 13.53 14.09 7.78
CA ALA A 235 13.84 12.82 8.46
C ALA A 235 15.04 12.97 9.38
N SER A 236 14.94 12.46 10.60
CA SER A 236 16.05 12.50 11.55
C SER A 236 17.21 11.61 11.06
N PRO A 237 18.47 11.96 11.41
CA PRO A 237 19.63 11.13 11.08
C PRO A 237 19.50 9.69 11.61
N GLU A 238 18.91 9.52 12.79
CA GLU A 238 18.69 8.22 13.43
C GLU A 238 17.72 7.38 12.60
N PHE A 239 16.62 7.98 12.14
CA PHE A 239 15.67 7.31 11.24
C PHE A 239 16.38 6.87 9.95
N LEU A 240 17.15 7.75 9.32
CA LEU A 240 17.87 7.45 8.08
C LEU A 240 18.88 6.33 8.26
N PHE A 241 19.60 6.30 9.39
CA PHE A 241 20.55 5.25 9.73
C PHE A 241 19.85 3.90 9.92
N VAL A 242 18.79 3.84 10.74
CA VAL A 242 18.05 2.60 10.99
C VAL A 242 17.37 2.11 9.69
N LYS A 243 16.76 3.02 8.93
CA LYS A 243 16.18 2.71 7.61
C LYS A 243 17.24 2.09 6.68
N ARG A 244 18.44 2.66 6.61
CA ARG A 244 19.51 2.15 5.77
C ARG A 244 19.99 0.77 6.22
N ALA A 245 20.13 0.56 7.52
CA ALA A 245 20.48 -0.76 8.08
C ALA A 245 19.40 -1.80 7.74
N MET A 246 18.14 -1.45 7.88
CA MET A 246 17.00 -2.29 7.51
C MET A 246 16.98 -2.61 6.01
N ASP A 247 17.21 -1.62 5.14
CA ASP A 247 17.33 -1.80 3.69
C ASP A 247 18.41 -2.83 3.33
N ILE A 248 19.59 -2.73 3.95
CA ILE A 248 20.72 -3.64 3.70
C ILE A 248 20.38 -5.06 4.18
N VAL A 249 19.92 -5.20 5.43
CA VAL A 249 19.63 -6.51 6.03
C VAL A 249 18.55 -7.23 5.26
N ILE A 250 17.43 -6.58 4.98
CA ILE A 250 16.31 -7.20 4.28
C ILE A 250 16.70 -7.56 2.85
N SER A 251 17.41 -6.67 2.13
CA SER A 251 17.83 -6.95 0.75
C SER A 251 18.85 -8.11 0.69
N LEU A 252 19.77 -8.19 1.65
CA LEU A 252 20.73 -9.28 1.72
C LEU A 252 20.03 -10.62 1.99
N VAL A 253 19.15 -10.66 2.98
CA VAL A 253 18.37 -11.84 3.33
C VAL A 253 17.50 -12.28 2.15
N ALA A 254 16.82 -11.33 1.49
CA ALA A 254 16.00 -11.61 0.32
C ALA A 254 16.84 -12.18 -0.84
N LEU A 255 18.01 -11.62 -1.13
CA LEU A 255 18.91 -12.13 -2.17
C LEU A 255 19.42 -13.56 -1.87
N VAL A 256 19.74 -13.86 -0.61
CA VAL A 256 20.15 -15.22 -0.22
C VAL A 256 19.00 -16.20 -0.39
N ILE A 257 17.82 -15.90 0.13
CA ILE A 257 16.63 -16.77 0.07
C ILE A 257 16.16 -16.96 -1.38
N LEU A 258 16.12 -15.89 -2.15
CA LEU A 258 15.63 -15.88 -3.52
C LEU A 258 16.72 -16.20 -4.56
N SER A 259 17.96 -16.52 -4.13
CA SER A 259 19.06 -16.83 -5.06
C SER A 259 18.75 -17.96 -6.06
N PRO A 260 18.05 -19.06 -5.71
CA PRO A 260 17.66 -20.05 -6.70
C PRO A 260 16.70 -19.51 -7.74
N VAL A 261 15.69 -18.72 -7.29
CA VAL A 261 14.70 -18.09 -8.18
C VAL A 261 15.40 -17.09 -9.10
N PHE A 262 16.32 -16.29 -8.55
CA PHE A 262 17.12 -15.35 -9.31
C PHE A 262 17.91 -16.02 -10.42
N LEU A 263 18.58 -17.15 -10.13
CA LEU A 263 19.36 -17.91 -11.10
C LEU A 263 18.46 -18.51 -12.19
N ILE A 264 17.34 -19.16 -11.80
CA ILE A 264 16.39 -19.75 -12.73
C ILE A 264 15.83 -18.66 -13.66
N THR A 265 15.43 -17.52 -13.12
CA THR A 265 14.92 -16.39 -13.91
C THR A 265 15.97 -15.85 -14.87
N ALA A 266 17.23 -15.71 -14.42
CA ALA A 266 18.33 -15.26 -15.27
C ALA A 266 18.57 -16.21 -16.46
N ILE A 267 18.54 -17.52 -16.23
CA ILE A 267 18.67 -18.54 -17.28
C ILE A 267 17.48 -18.48 -18.24
N ALA A 268 16.25 -18.42 -17.71
CA ALA A 268 15.03 -18.35 -18.51
C ALA A 268 15.00 -17.11 -19.42
N VAL A 269 15.36 -15.94 -18.89
CA VAL A 269 15.43 -14.70 -19.69
C VAL A 269 16.52 -14.77 -20.77
N LYS A 270 17.64 -15.45 -20.48
CA LYS A 270 18.74 -15.59 -21.44
C LYS A 270 18.47 -16.58 -22.56
N SER A 271 17.45 -17.43 -22.45
CA SER A 271 17.14 -18.49 -23.42
C SER A 271 16.78 -17.98 -24.83
N ASP A 272 16.38 -16.72 -24.97
CA ASP A 272 16.08 -16.07 -26.24
C ASP A 272 17.31 -15.38 -26.90
N GLY A 273 18.53 -15.61 -26.37
CA GLY A 273 19.80 -15.13 -26.93
C GLY A 273 20.19 -13.70 -26.53
N GLY A 274 19.36 -12.97 -25.77
CA GLY A 274 19.66 -11.62 -25.30
C GLY A 274 20.30 -11.56 -23.91
N PRO A 275 20.68 -10.36 -23.43
CA PRO A 275 21.20 -10.16 -22.07
C PRO A 275 20.15 -10.45 -21.01
N ALA A 276 20.54 -11.07 -19.88
CA ALA A 276 19.63 -11.35 -18.77
C ALA A 276 19.12 -10.07 -18.08
N PHE A 277 19.97 -9.05 -17.99
CA PHE A 277 19.68 -7.79 -17.31
C PHE A 277 19.42 -6.65 -18.29
N TYR A 278 18.48 -5.81 -17.90
CA TYR A 278 18.19 -4.53 -18.53
C TYR A 278 18.51 -3.41 -17.55
N LYS A 279 19.12 -2.34 -18.06
CA LYS A 279 19.47 -1.15 -17.32
C LYS A 279 18.75 0.05 -17.88
N GLN A 280 18.24 0.90 -17.02
CA GLN A 280 17.56 2.13 -17.41
C GLN A 280 17.88 3.25 -16.45
N VAL A 281 18.15 4.45 -16.99
CA VAL A 281 18.39 5.63 -16.16
C VAL A 281 17.12 6.07 -15.47
N ARG A 282 17.20 6.33 -14.17
CA ARG A 282 16.11 6.79 -13.32
C ARG A 282 16.60 7.88 -12.37
N LEU A 283 15.63 8.66 -11.84
CA LEU A 283 15.90 9.69 -10.85
C LEU A 283 15.74 9.14 -9.43
N THR A 284 16.63 9.57 -8.53
CA THR A 284 16.54 9.36 -7.09
C THR A 284 16.64 10.69 -6.35
N LYS A 285 16.92 10.64 -5.05
CA LYS A 285 17.00 11.84 -4.20
C LYS A 285 17.84 12.95 -4.83
N ASP A 286 17.37 14.19 -4.71
CA ASP A 286 17.99 15.41 -5.21
C ASP A 286 18.21 15.43 -6.75
N GLY A 287 17.39 14.67 -7.49
CA GLY A 287 17.48 14.58 -8.94
C GLY A 287 18.68 13.81 -9.47
N LYS A 288 19.43 13.09 -8.60
CA LYS A 288 20.55 12.26 -9.03
C LYS A 288 20.07 11.14 -9.93
N GLN A 289 20.81 10.90 -11.02
CA GLN A 289 20.56 9.80 -11.92
C GLN A 289 21.27 8.53 -11.46
N PHE A 290 20.62 7.38 -11.64
CA PHE A 290 21.19 6.05 -11.42
C PHE A 290 20.63 5.04 -12.42
N GLU A 291 21.36 3.95 -12.65
CA GLU A 291 20.88 2.85 -13.49
C GLU A 291 20.10 1.84 -12.64
N ILE A 292 18.78 1.77 -12.86
CA ILE A 292 17.95 0.73 -12.25
C ILE A 292 18.19 -0.59 -12.98
N LEU A 293 18.35 -1.67 -12.21
CA LEU A 293 18.56 -3.02 -12.71
C LEU A 293 17.24 -3.79 -12.72
N LYS A 294 16.92 -4.44 -13.85
CA LYS A 294 15.78 -5.36 -13.98
C LYS A 294 16.20 -6.59 -14.77
N PHE A 295 15.45 -7.69 -14.63
CA PHE A 295 15.49 -8.72 -15.65
C PHE A 295 14.83 -8.20 -16.92
N ARG A 296 15.41 -8.54 -18.07
CA ARG A 296 14.85 -8.16 -19.35
C ARG A 296 13.55 -8.92 -19.61
N SER A 297 12.44 -8.19 -19.74
CA SER A 297 11.11 -8.72 -20.01
C SER A 297 10.61 -8.39 -21.42
N MET A 298 11.34 -7.57 -22.16
CA MET A 298 11.00 -7.15 -23.52
C MET A 298 12.09 -7.57 -24.52
N ARG A 299 11.76 -7.57 -25.81
CA ARG A 299 12.71 -7.84 -26.88
C ARG A 299 13.86 -6.82 -26.86
N VAL A 300 15.03 -7.21 -27.35
CA VAL A 300 16.23 -6.37 -27.37
C VAL A 300 16.02 -5.08 -28.17
N ASP A 301 15.10 -5.10 -29.13
CA ASP A 301 14.79 -4.02 -30.05
C ASP A 301 13.52 -3.22 -29.67
N ALA A 302 12.98 -3.44 -28.48
CA ALA A 302 11.72 -2.84 -28.02
C ALA A 302 11.68 -1.29 -28.01
N GLU A 303 12.82 -0.61 -27.89
CA GLU A 303 12.96 0.86 -27.88
C GLU A 303 14.01 1.33 -28.90
N LYS A 304 14.12 0.68 -30.08
CA LYS A 304 15.09 1.08 -31.13
C LYS A 304 14.84 2.50 -31.67
N ASP A 305 13.61 2.97 -31.58
CA ASP A 305 13.22 4.33 -31.99
C ASP A 305 13.61 5.42 -30.98
N GLY A 306 14.16 5.03 -29.81
CA GLY A 306 14.59 5.96 -28.77
C GLY A 306 13.45 6.69 -28.05
N VAL A 307 12.19 6.36 -28.33
CA VAL A 307 11.03 7.00 -27.72
C VAL A 307 10.64 6.26 -26.44
N ALA A 308 10.66 6.98 -25.31
CA ALA A 308 10.21 6.47 -24.04
C ALA A 308 8.68 6.28 -24.04
N ARG A 309 8.22 5.02 -24.05
CA ARG A 309 6.78 4.68 -24.00
C ARG A 309 6.44 3.94 -22.72
N LEU A 310 5.26 4.22 -22.17
CA LEU A 310 4.68 3.40 -21.11
C LEU A 310 4.24 2.05 -21.71
N SER A 311 4.27 1.00 -20.90
CA SER A 311 3.77 -0.32 -21.34
C SER A 311 2.25 -0.32 -21.36
N THR A 312 1.67 -0.89 -22.42
CA THR A 312 0.22 -1.09 -22.58
C THR A 312 -0.32 -2.31 -21.81
N GLY A 313 0.47 -2.86 -20.88
CA GLY A 313 0.10 -4.03 -20.09
C GLY A 313 0.31 -5.34 -20.83
N ASP A 314 -0.58 -6.31 -20.62
CA ASP A 314 -0.44 -7.68 -21.16
C ASP A 314 -0.53 -7.78 -22.68
N LYS A 315 -1.09 -6.74 -23.36
CA LYS A 315 -1.21 -6.70 -24.82
C LYS A 315 0.00 -6.07 -25.53
N ASP A 316 1.07 -5.73 -24.79
CA ASP A 316 2.27 -5.13 -25.33
C ASP A 316 3.10 -6.18 -26.11
N ASP A 317 3.13 -6.09 -27.44
CA ASP A 317 3.81 -7.02 -28.36
C ASP A 317 5.34 -7.03 -28.21
N ARG A 318 5.89 -6.07 -27.48
CA ARG A 318 7.32 -6.01 -27.15
C ARG A 318 7.73 -6.98 -26.05
N ILE A 319 6.76 -7.51 -25.27
CA ILE A 319 7.03 -8.39 -24.14
C ILE A 319 7.29 -9.81 -24.66
N THR A 320 8.35 -10.47 -24.14
CA THR A 320 8.65 -11.87 -24.47
C THR A 320 7.73 -12.83 -23.69
N GLU A 321 7.60 -14.09 -24.11
CA GLU A 321 6.80 -15.09 -23.38
C GLU A 321 7.27 -15.25 -21.93
N VAL A 322 8.58 -15.36 -21.70
CA VAL A 322 9.18 -15.37 -20.36
C VAL A 322 8.91 -14.04 -19.66
N GLY A 323 8.93 -12.93 -20.42
CA GLY A 323 8.64 -11.58 -19.94
C GLY A 323 7.26 -11.45 -19.31
N HIS A 324 6.22 -12.04 -19.92
CA HIS A 324 4.86 -12.06 -19.35
C HIS A 324 4.82 -12.72 -17.97
N ILE A 325 5.47 -13.90 -17.84
CA ILE A 325 5.50 -14.65 -16.58
C ILE A 325 6.23 -13.84 -15.48
N ILE A 326 7.44 -13.34 -15.77
CA ILE A 326 8.24 -12.64 -14.76
C ILE A 326 7.63 -11.29 -14.35
N ARG A 327 6.91 -10.61 -15.25
CA ARG A 327 6.17 -9.37 -14.94
C ARG A 327 4.94 -9.64 -14.09
N ALA A 328 4.16 -10.68 -14.42
CA ALA A 328 3.00 -11.08 -13.64
C ALA A 328 3.37 -11.39 -12.17
N CYS A 329 4.55 -12.02 -11.95
CA CYS A 329 5.06 -12.35 -10.61
C CYS A 329 5.98 -11.27 -10.03
N ARG A 330 6.19 -10.13 -10.71
CA ARG A 330 7.13 -9.06 -10.32
C ARG A 330 8.58 -9.54 -10.14
N LEU A 331 8.94 -10.70 -10.70
CA LEU A 331 10.31 -11.23 -10.64
C LEU A 331 11.29 -10.39 -11.45
N ASP A 332 10.81 -9.66 -12.46
CA ASP A 332 11.61 -8.73 -13.25
C ASP A 332 12.25 -7.62 -12.42
N GLU A 333 11.70 -7.27 -11.26
CA GLU A 333 12.20 -6.24 -10.36
C GLU A 333 13.20 -6.75 -9.30
N LEU A 334 13.41 -8.08 -9.16
CA LEU A 334 14.35 -8.65 -8.18
C LEU A 334 15.78 -8.08 -8.26
N PRO A 335 16.37 -7.81 -9.44
CA PRO A 335 17.72 -7.23 -9.51
C PRO A 335 17.87 -5.85 -8.85
N GLN A 336 16.76 -5.14 -8.60
CA GLN A 336 16.78 -3.86 -7.88
C GLN A 336 17.25 -4.00 -6.43
N LEU A 337 17.21 -5.21 -5.84
CA LEU A 337 17.83 -5.47 -4.54
C LEU A 337 19.34 -5.14 -4.53
N LEU A 338 20.02 -5.30 -5.67
CA LEU A 338 21.42 -4.90 -5.83
C LEU A 338 21.55 -3.35 -5.83
N ASN A 339 20.62 -2.62 -6.44
CA ASN A 339 20.59 -1.16 -6.35
C ASN A 339 20.37 -0.68 -4.90
N ILE A 340 19.56 -1.41 -4.12
CA ILE A 340 19.37 -1.09 -2.71
C ILE A 340 20.65 -1.30 -1.93
N LEU A 341 21.35 -2.43 -2.12
CA LEU A 341 22.63 -2.68 -1.46
C LEU A 341 23.69 -1.64 -1.83
N LYS A 342 23.76 -1.24 -3.09
CA LYS A 342 24.65 -0.18 -3.57
C LYS A 342 24.32 1.19 -2.96
N GLY A 343 23.05 1.44 -2.62
CA GLY A 343 22.59 2.68 -1.99
C GLY A 343 21.92 3.66 -2.94
N ASP A 344 21.72 3.31 -4.20
CA ASP A 344 21.02 4.14 -5.18
C ASP A 344 19.51 4.17 -4.88
N LEU A 345 18.99 3.06 -4.34
CA LEU A 345 17.58 2.83 -4.06
C LEU A 345 17.36 2.48 -2.57
N SER A 346 16.14 2.62 -2.08
CA SER A 346 15.65 2.12 -0.79
C SER A 346 14.58 1.06 -1.04
N ILE A 347 14.22 0.26 -0.04
CA ILE A 347 13.05 -0.64 -0.16
C ILE A 347 11.79 0.21 -0.30
N VAL A 348 11.59 1.19 0.57
CA VAL A 348 10.40 2.05 0.58
C VAL A 348 10.77 3.48 0.23
N GLY A 349 10.04 4.06 -0.72
CA GLY A 349 10.20 5.44 -1.17
C GLY A 349 9.37 5.74 -2.42
N PRO A 350 9.39 6.98 -2.92
CA PRO A 350 8.76 7.33 -4.19
C PRO A 350 9.29 6.48 -5.35
N ARG A 351 8.39 6.03 -6.25
CA ARG A 351 8.81 5.24 -7.43
C ARG A 351 9.75 6.04 -8.31
N PRO A 352 10.92 5.50 -8.71
CA PRO A 352 11.87 6.22 -9.56
C PRO A 352 11.31 6.42 -10.98
N GLU A 353 11.27 7.67 -11.45
CA GLU A 353 10.82 8.01 -12.80
C GLU A 353 11.97 8.15 -13.78
N ARG A 354 11.69 8.03 -15.08
CA ARG A 354 12.63 8.37 -16.17
C ARG A 354 12.85 9.88 -16.19
N PRO A 355 14.08 10.37 -16.43
CA PRO A 355 14.36 11.81 -16.48
C PRO A 355 13.46 12.55 -17.48
N GLU A 356 13.23 11.96 -18.66
CA GLU A 356 12.43 12.55 -19.73
C GLU A 356 10.95 12.69 -19.31
N ILE A 357 10.38 11.65 -18.70
CA ILE A 357 8.99 11.65 -18.22
C ILE A 357 8.84 12.61 -17.02
N ALA A 358 9.81 12.63 -16.12
CA ALA A 358 9.79 13.55 -14.98
C ALA A 358 9.87 15.02 -15.46
N ALA A 359 10.67 15.31 -16.50
CA ALA A 359 10.75 16.64 -17.09
C ALA A 359 9.40 17.08 -17.66
N GLN A 360 8.73 16.21 -18.45
CA GLN A 360 7.39 16.48 -18.99
C GLN A 360 6.37 16.77 -17.88
N TYR A 361 6.38 15.97 -16.79
CA TYR A 361 5.49 16.23 -15.67
C TYR A 361 5.81 17.54 -14.94
N CYS A 362 7.08 17.93 -14.85
CA CYS A 362 7.49 19.19 -14.23
C CYS A 362 7.15 20.43 -15.08
N GLU A 363 7.01 20.30 -16.41
CA GLU A 363 6.55 21.38 -17.28
C GLU A 363 5.09 21.78 -16.97
N GLU A 364 4.22 20.79 -16.77
CA GLU A 364 2.81 21.02 -16.45
C GLU A 364 2.57 21.21 -14.93
N MET A 365 3.39 20.58 -14.09
CA MET A 365 3.26 20.56 -12.64
C MET A 365 4.64 20.66 -11.97
N PRO A 366 5.17 21.90 -11.81
CA PRO A 366 6.51 22.13 -11.24
C PRO A 366 6.74 21.47 -9.87
N GLU A 367 5.69 21.33 -9.07
CA GLU A 367 5.73 20.67 -7.77
C GLU A 367 6.01 19.16 -7.84
N PHE A 368 5.95 18.54 -9.04
CA PHE A 368 6.29 17.13 -9.21
C PHE A 368 7.73 16.82 -8.77
N ALA A 369 8.63 17.79 -8.86
CA ALA A 369 10.01 17.67 -8.39
C ALA A 369 10.11 17.49 -6.86
N LEU A 370 9.09 17.86 -6.08
CA LEU A 370 9.10 17.73 -4.62
C LEU A 370 9.19 16.29 -4.14
N ARG A 371 8.80 15.32 -4.96
CA ARG A 371 8.95 13.89 -4.66
C ARG A 371 10.41 13.43 -4.57
N LEU A 372 11.33 14.18 -5.19
CA LEU A 372 12.78 13.90 -5.18
C LEU A 372 13.46 14.30 -3.87
N GLN A 373 12.72 14.73 -2.86
CA GLN A 373 13.27 15.02 -1.53
C GLN A 373 13.66 13.75 -0.77
N ALA A 374 13.01 12.62 -1.04
CA ALA A 374 13.34 11.33 -0.47
C ALA A 374 14.07 10.45 -1.50
N LYS A 375 14.79 9.41 -1.00
CA LYS A 375 15.40 8.40 -1.86
C LYS A 375 14.29 7.58 -2.54
N ALA A 376 14.47 7.29 -3.83
CA ALA A 376 13.56 6.44 -4.57
C ALA A 376 13.45 5.03 -3.98
N GLY A 377 12.28 4.41 -4.06
CA GLY A 377 11.96 3.10 -3.49
C GLY A 377 11.65 2.02 -4.50
N LEU A 378 11.94 0.76 -4.14
CA LEU A 378 11.45 -0.42 -4.84
C LEU A 378 9.91 -0.51 -4.74
N THR A 379 9.39 -0.22 -3.56
CA THR A 379 7.97 -0.01 -3.30
C THR A 379 7.73 1.34 -2.64
N GLY A 380 6.49 1.79 -2.57
CA GLY A 380 6.14 3.08 -1.98
C GLY A 380 4.64 3.29 -1.83
N TYR A 381 4.28 4.37 -1.16
CA TYR A 381 2.90 4.68 -0.83
C TYR A 381 2.00 4.72 -2.08
N ALA A 382 2.43 5.42 -3.13
CA ALA A 382 1.69 5.50 -4.39
C ALA A 382 1.59 4.14 -5.12
N GLN A 383 2.56 3.23 -4.92
CA GLN A 383 2.54 1.90 -5.52
C GLN A 383 1.58 0.94 -4.80
N VAL A 384 1.40 1.14 -3.48
CA VAL A 384 0.58 0.29 -2.62
C VAL A 384 -0.88 0.73 -2.60
N TYR A 385 -1.13 2.02 -2.52
CA TYR A 385 -2.48 2.59 -2.37
C TYR A 385 -3.01 3.20 -3.67
N GLY A 386 -2.16 3.45 -4.65
CA GLY A 386 -2.57 3.86 -6.00
C GLY A 386 -2.90 2.67 -6.89
N LYS A 387 -3.70 2.91 -7.93
CA LYS A 387 -3.90 1.99 -9.05
C LYS A 387 -3.00 2.38 -10.21
N TYR A 388 -2.90 1.52 -11.22
CA TYR A 388 -2.09 1.81 -12.41
C TYR A 388 -2.54 3.10 -13.13
N ASN A 389 -3.84 3.33 -13.20
CA ASN A 389 -4.48 4.51 -13.81
C ASN A 389 -4.54 5.74 -12.89
N THR A 390 -3.92 5.72 -11.71
CA THR A 390 -3.82 6.88 -10.82
C THR A 390 -3.07 8.01 -11.50
N THR A 391 -3.61 9.22 -11.48
CA THR A 391 -3.02 10.39 -12.16
C THR A 391 -1.64 10.73 -11.59
N PRO A 392 -0.75 11.37 -12.34
CA PRO A 392 0.54 11.85 -11.83
C PRO A 392 0.40 12.78 -10.63
N TYR A 393 -0.66 13.59 -10.60
CA TYR A 393 -0.98 14.47 -9.47
C TYR A 393 -1.32 13.67 -8.21
N ASP A 394 -2.18 12.65 -8.31
CA ASP A 394 -2.53 11.81 -7.16
C ASP A 394 -1.31 10.98 -6.69
N LYS A 395 -0.47 10.49 -7.62
CA LYS A 395 0.80 9.83 -7.28
C LYS A 395 1.73 10.77 -6.51
N LEU A 396 1.85 12.02 -6.96
CA LEU A 396 2.62 13.04 -6.26
C LEU A 396 2.10 13.25 -4.85
N GLN A 397 0.79 13.41 -4.67
CA GLN A 397 0.19 13.58 -3.34
C GLN A 397 0.51 12.42 -2.41
N MET A 398 0.38 11.17 -2.90
CA MET A 398 0.70 9.97 -2.13
C MET A 398 2.19 9.89 -1.77
N ASP A 399 3.08 10.23 -2.70
CA ASP A 399 4.52 10.28 -2.42
C ASP A 399 4.85 11.36 -1.39
N LEU A 400 4.20 12.53 -1.48
CA LEU A 400 4.39 13.60 -0.50
C LEU A 400 3.80 13.28 0.88
N MET A 401 2.69 12.52 0.96
CA MET A 401 2.16 12.02 2.24
C MET A 401 3.18 11.14 2.96
N TYR A 402 3.86 10.26 2.23
CA TYR A 402 4.97 9.47 2.78
C TYR A 402 6.15 10.34 3.22
N ILE A 403 6.52 11.35 2.41
CA ILE A 403 7.62 12.28 2.70
C ILE A 403 7.32 13.15 3.92
N ALA A 404 6.06 13.57 4.11
CA ALA A 404 5.64 14.40 5.23
C ALA A 404 5.75 13.67 6.58
N HIS A 405 5.55 12.36 6.61
CA HIS A 405 5.49 11.55 7.84
C HIS A 405 6.41 10.32 7.79
N PRO A 406 7.75 10.51 7.71
CA PRO A 406 8.69 9.40 7.63
C PRO A 406 8.69 8.57 8.93
N SER A 407 8.40 7.28 8.83
CA SER A 407 8.32 6.37 9.97
C SER A 407 8.73 4.96 9.60
N LEU A 408 9.50 4.28 10.46
CA LEU A 408 9.84 2.85 10.27
C LEU A 408 8.60 1.95 10.32
N ILE A 409 7.60 2.34 11.10
CA ILE A 409 6.33 1.61 11.17
C ILE A 409 5.59 1.72 9.84
N GLU A 410 5.61 2.90 9.23
CA GLU A 410 5.00 3.11 7.91
C GLU A 410 5.76 2.36 6.81
N ASP A 411 7.10 2.37 6.86
CA ASP A 411 7.93 1.56 5.96
C ASP A 411 7.57 0.07 6.07
N LEU A 412 7.44 -0.45 7.30
CA LEU A 412 7.04 -1.84 7.54
C LEU A 412 5.64 -2.14 6.99
N LYS A 413 4.67 -1.25 7.21
CA LYS A 413 3.32 -1.38 6.64
C LYS A 413 3.34 -1.41 5.12
N ILE A 414 4.08 -0.51 4.48
CA ILE A 414 4.20 -0.46 3.01
C ILE A 414 4.84 -1.75 2.49
N MET A 415 5.90 -2.25 3.12
CA MET A 415 6.52 -3.53 2.74
C MET A 415 5.55 -4.70 2.85
N LEU A 416 4.82 -4.81 3.95
CA LEU A 416 3.83 -5.86 4.15
C LEU A 416 2.65 -5.73 3.18
N ALA A 417 2.16 -4.50 2.96
CA ALA A 417 1.10 -4.25 2.00
C ALA A 417 1.54 -4.51 0.55
N THR A 418 2.84 -4.37 0.23
CA THR A 418 3.40 -4.76 -1.07
C THR A 418 3.18 -6.25 -1.33
N VAL A 419 3.37 -7.10 -0.33
CA VAL A 419 3.09 -8.54 -0.45
C VAL A 419 1.63 -8.78 -0.82
N LYS A 420 0.69 -8.01 -0.23
CA LYS A 420 -0.74 -8.09 -0.57
C LYS A 420 -0.99 -7.81 -2.06
N ILE A 421 -0.35 -6.77 -2.60
CA ILE A 421 -0.57 -6.31 -3.98
C ILE A 421 0.02 -7.30 -5.01
N LEU A 422 1.11 -8.00 -4.69
CA LEU A 422 1.69 -9.02 -5.57
C LEU A 422 0.69 -10.12 -5.97
N PHE A 423 -0.33 -10.33 -5.16
CA PHE A 423 -1.38 -11.34 -5.39
C PHE A 423 -2.70 -10.73 -5.89
N MET A 424 -2.76 -9.41 -6.19
CA MET A 424 -3.96 -8.74 -6.71
C MET A 424 -3.82 -8.49 -8.21
N PRO A 425 -4.71 -9.06 -9.07
CA PRO A 425 -4.63 -8.92 -10.54
C PRO A 425 -4.71 -7.47 -11.01
N GLU A 426 -5.51 -6.64 -10.35
CA GLU A 426 -5.75 -5.23 -10.70
C GLU A 426 -4.49 -4.33 -10.63
N SER A 427 -3.38 -4.83 -10.08
CA SER A 427 -2.13 -4.07 -9.96
C SER A 427 -1.27 -4.09 -11.22
N THR A 428 -1.61 -4.90 -12.22
CA THR A 428 -0.82 -5.11 -13.46
C THR A 428 -1.47 -4.56 -14.73
N GLU A 429 -2.67 -3.95 -14.64
CA GLU A 429 -3.34 -3.36 -15.80
C GLU A 429 -2.51 -2.23 -16.43
N GLY A 430 -2.45 -2.20 -17.77
CA GLY A 430 -1.69 -1.22 -18.55
C GLY A 430 -2.44 0.10 -18.79
N VAL A 431 -1.76 1.09 -19.38
CA VAL A 431 -2.38 2.34 -19.88
C VAL A 431 -3.13 2.05 -21.17
N ALA A 432 -4.19 2.81 -21.47
CA ALA A 432 -4.94 2.68 -22.71
C ALA A 432 -4.02 2.90 -23.93
N GLU A 433 -4.30 2.18 -25.03
CA GLU A 433 -3.55 2.28 -26.29
C GLU A 433 -3.49 3.76 -26.76
N GLY A 434 -2.28 4.25 -27.04
CA GLY A 434 -2.05 5.61 -27.54
C GLY A 434 -1.68 6.65 -26.47
N GLN A 435 -1.72 6.32 -25.17
CA GLN A 435 -1.25 7.22 -24.13
C GLN A 435 0.27 7.12 -23.95
N THR A 436 0.98 8.21 -24.19
CA THR A 436 2.43 8.33 -23.92
C THR A 436 2.74 8.72 -22.49
N THR A 437 1.79 9.34 -21.78
CA THR A 437 1.87 9.75 -20.39
C THR A 437 0.61 9.32 -19.63
N ALA A 438 0.67 9.18 -18.31
CA ALA A 438 -0.49 8.92 -17.47
C ALA A 438 -1.39 10.16 -17.26
N MET A 439 -1.06 11.28 -17.89
CA MET A 439 -1.94 12.45 -17.98
C MET A 439 -3.01 12.12 -19.01
N GLY A 440 -4.22 11.79 -18.56
CA GLY A 440 -5.38 11.76 -19.42
C GLY A 440 -5.67 13.18 -19.92
N ASP A 441 -6.24 13.29 -21.12
CA ASP A 441 -6.73 14.56 -21.63
C ASP A 441 -7.55 15.28 -20.56
N THR A 442 -7.02 16.36 -20.04
CA THR A 442 -7.67 17.25 -19.06
C THR A 442 -8.83 18.05 -19.68
N ASN A 443 -9.19 17.73 -20.96
CA ASN A 443 -10.29 18.32 -21.72
C ASN A 443 -11.37 17.26 -22.03
N LYS A 444 -12.03 16.73 -20.99
CA LYS A 444 -13.39 16.17 -21.13
C LYS A 444 -14.09 16.15 -19.77
#